data_4acce9f89bc55c70ac386b365da45b2f
#
_entry.id   4acce9f89bc55c70ac386b365da45b2f
#
_cell.length_a   1.000
_cell.length_b   1.000
_cell.length_c   1.000
_cell.angle_alpha   90.00
_cell.angle_beta   90.00
_cell.angle_gamma   90.00
#
_symmetry.space_group_name_H-M   'P 1'
#
loop_
_entity.id
_entity.type
_entity.pdbx_description
1 polymer ?
#
loop_
_entity_poly.entity_id
_entity_poly.type
_entity_poly.pdbx_seq_one_letter_code
_entity_poly.pdbx_strand_id
1 'polypeptide(L)'
;MKKFYSTLFLSLIGLISLAQVAVGIKVNNPLFYGSNAGAFESNSGLEISRSGNWGIINAGAFVRIPLKKHLALHTELLYKNEGAGYHYSSLQSSYYSGRFTYTYIDMPVLLQLEGKRLFRGFFQIGFSPKFLLTATHSADNLFFDRTTDVYSKFNKVVLAAHIGGGVMWNLDRVGLMGDVRISPNLTPIAGRVYDINFSKARSLSITMMSFSIAYKLTKN
;
A
#
# COMPACT_ATOMS: atom_id res chain seq x y z
N MET A 1 -13.98 33.20 -3.28
CA MET A 1 -13.51 31.80 -3.15
C MET A 1 -14.18 30.84 -4.13
N LYS A 2 -15.52 30.83 -4.32
CA LYS A 2 -16.20 29.90 -5.27
C LYS A 2 -15.67 29.99 -6.72
N LYS A 3 -15.39 31.20 -7.22
CA LYS A 3 -14.86 31.41 -8.58
C LYS A 3 -13.44 30.83 -8.78
N PHE A 4 -12.61 30.86 -7.73
CA PHE A 4 -11.26 30.30 -7.78
C PHE A 4 -11.28 28.75 -7.94
N TYR A 5 -12.15 28.07 -7.19
CA TYR A 5 -12.29 26.62 -7.31
C TYR A 5 -12.86 26.19 -8.65
N SER A 6 -13.82 26.95 -9.22
CA SER A 6 -14.37 26.63 -10.56
C SER A 6 -13.32 26.84 -11.66
N THR A 7 -12.51 27.89 -11.59
CA THR A 7 -11.43 28.11 -12.56
C THR A 7 -10.34 27.06 -12.46
N LEU A 8 -9.95 26.68 -11.23
CA LEU A 8 -9.00 25.60 -11.00
C LEU A 8 -9.53 24.26 -11.52
N PHE A 9 -10.80 23.95 -11.28
CA PHE A 9 -11.47 22.74 -11.76
C PHE A 9 -11.56 22.70 -13.30
N LEU A 10 -11.93 23.80 -13.94
CA LEU A 10 -11.98 23.92 -15.40
C LEU A 10 -10.59 23.82 -16.04
N SER A 11 -9.55 24.40 -15.42
CA SER A 11 -8.18 24.27 -15.91
C SER A 11 -7.65 22.82 -15.76
N LEU A 12 -8.04 22.12 -14.70
CA LEU A 12 -7.73 20.71 -14.52
C LEU A 12 -8.39 19.83 -15.60
N ILE A 13 -9.67 20.08 -15.92
CA ILE A 13 -10.39 19.39 -16.99
C ILE A 13 -9.74 19.67 -18.36
N GLY A 14 -9.33 20.91 -18.63
CA GLY A 14 -8.63 21.27 -19.86
C GLY A 14 -7.28 20.55 -20.03
N LEU A 15 -6.53 20.38 -18.96
CA LEU A 15 -5.29 19.61 -18.96
C LEU A 15 -5.51 18.12 -19.22
N ILE A 16 -6.58 17.53 -18.69
CA ILE A 16 -6.93 16.12 -18.91
C ILE A 16 -7.35 15.89 -20.38
N SER A 17 -8.00 16.84 -21.00
CA SER A 17 -8.47 16.75 -22.41
C SER A 17 -7.32 16.65 -23.43
N LEU A 18 -6.15 17.19 -23.14
CA LEU A 18 -4.96 17.15 -24.01
C LEU A 18 -3.98 16.00 -23.66
N ALA A 19 -4.18 15.33 -22.53
CA ALA A 19 -3.31 14.29 -22.05
C ALA A 19 -3.77 12.91 -22.54
N GLN A 20 -2.82 12.08 -22.96
CA GLN A 20 -3.06 10.65 -23.23
C GLN A 20 -3.31 9.91 -21.93
N VAL A 21 -4.51 10.09 -21.35
CA VAL A 21 -4.91 9.43 -20.12
C VAL A 21 -4.95 7.91 -20.33
N ALA A 22 -4.33 7.18 -19.44
CA ALA A 22 -4.44 5.73 -19.42
C ALA A 22 -5.11 5.30 -18.11
N VAL A 23 -6.03 4.35 -18.22
CA VAL A 23 -6.67 3.68 -17.07
C VAL A 23 -6.27 2.23 -17.07
N GLY A 24 -6.19 1.62 -15.91
CA GLY A 24 -5.76 0.23 -15.86
C GLY A 24 -6.09 -0.46 -14.54
N ILE A 25 -5.77 -1.73 -14.51
CA ILE A 25 -5.85 -2.57 -13.33
C ILE A 25 -4.45 -2.96 -12.88
N LYS A 26 -4.30 -3.14 -11.60
CA LYS A 26 -3.05 -3.49 -10.94
C LYS A 26 -3.27 -4.63 -9.95
N VAL A 27 -2.35 -5.59 -9.97
CA VAL A 27 -2.27 -6.68 -9.00
C VAL A 27 -0.90 -6.65 -8.36
N ASN A 28 -0.86 -6.68 -7.05
CA ASN A 28 0.38 -6.66 -6.27
C ASN A 28 0.48 -7.94 -5.44
N ASN A 29 1.65 -8.53 -5.41
CA ASN A 29 1.98 -9.53 -4.41
C ASN A 29 3.03 -8.93 -3.45
N PRO A 30 2.69 -8.69 -2.17
CA PRO A 30 3.68 -8.29 -1.18
C PRO A 30 4.55 -9.51 -0.84
N LEU A 31 5.72 -9.64 -1.49
CA LEU A 31 6.70 -10.70 -1.17
C LEU A 31 7.33 -10.49 0.20
N PHE A 32 7.35 -9.25 0.71
CA PHE A 32 7.76 -8.92 2.05
C PHE A 32 6.79 -7.90 2.65
N TYR A 33 6.07 -8.32 3.67
CA TYR A 33 5.45 -7.45 4.62
C TYR A 33 6.31 -7.46 5.88
N GLY A 34 7.09 -6.41 6.07
CA GLY A 34 7.85 -6.21 7.29
C GLY A 34 7.18 -5.13 8.13
N SER A 35 6.56 -5.46 9.24
CA SER A 35 6.47 -4.49 10.32
C SER A 35 7.88 -4.34 10.91
N ASN A 36 8.31 -3.12 11.24
CA ASN A 36 9.50 -2.95 12.07
C ASN A 36 9.21 -3.59 13.43
N ALA A 37 9.63 -4.84 13.60
CA ALA A 37 9.45 -5.59 14.84
C ALA A 37 10.05 -4.89 16.07
N GLY A 38 11.08 -4.05 15.87
CA GLY A 38 11.62 -3.20 16.92
C GLY A 38 10.71 -2.07 17.42
N ALA A 39 9.51 -1.90 16.83
CA ALA A 39 8.53 -0.94 17.29
C ALA A 39 7.49 -1.52 18.25
N PHE A 40 7.47 -2.82 18.43
CA PHE A 40 6.60 -3.48 19.41
C PHE A 40 7.36 -3.59 20.74
N GLU A 41 7.37 -2.54 21.54
CA GLU A 41 7.84 -2.62 22.91
C GLU A 41 6.81 -3.39 23.72
N SER A 42 7.14 -4.61 24.08
CA SER A 42 6.40 -5.37 25.09
C SER A 42 7.12 -5.27 26.43
N ASN A 43 6.39 -4.92 27.47
CA ASN A 43 6.89 -4.97 28.86
C ASN A 43 7.06 -6.41 29.35
N SER A 44 6.71 -7.42 28.55
CA SER A 44 6.63 -8.83 28.93
C SER A 44 7.61 -9.77 28.23
N GLY A 45 8.68 -9.24 27.61
CA GLY A 45 9.70 -10.11 26.96
C GLY A 45 9.20 -10.80 25.67
N LEU A 46 8.22 -10.21 24.99
CA LEU A 46 7.69 -10.70 23.70
C LEU A 46 8.76 -10.61 22.62
N GLU A 47 9.16 -11.74 22.11
CA GLU A 47 9.94 -11.83 20.87
C GLU A 47 9.00 -11.79 19.67
N ILE A 48 8.97 -10.67 18.98
CA ILE A 48 8.10 -10.50 17.81
C ILE A 48 8.85 -10.98 16.58
N SER A 49 8.51 -12.18 16.16
CA SER A 49 9.00 -12.75 14.91
C SER A 49 8.32 -12.08 13.73
N ARG A 50 9.10 -11.80 12.69
CA ARG A 50 8.60 -11.29 11.40
C ARG A 50 7.86 -12.40 10.66
N SER A 51 6.56 -12.42 10.76
CA SER A 51 5.74 -13.28 9.92
C SER A 51 5.41 -12.50 8.64
N GLY A 52 6.09 -12.81 7.54
CA GLY A 52 5.69 -12.34 6.23
C GLY A 52 4.36 -12.99 5.83
N ASN A 53 3.39 -12.21 5.42
CA ASN A 53 2.14 -12.73 4.85
C ASN A 53 2.39 -13.14 3.39
N TRP A 54 2.72 -14.41 3.19
CA TRP A 54 2.82 -15.02 1.87
C TRP A 54 1.40 -15.28 1.34
N GLY A 55 1.11 -14.85 0.13
CA GLY A 55 -0.09 -15.26 -0.60
C GLY A 55 -1.27 -14.29 -0.59
N ILE A 56 -1.17 -13.11 0.01
CA ILE A 56 -2.22 -12.10 -0.09
C ILE A 56 -2.04 -11.29 -1.37
N ILE A 57 -3.03 -11.38 -2.26
CA ILE A 57 -3.08 -10.59 -3.48
C ILE A 57 -3.79 -9.27 -3.16
N ASN A 58 -3.10 -8.16 -3.37
CA ASN A 58 -3.68 -6.84 -3.37
C ASN A 58 -4.02 -6.46 -4.81
N ALA A 59 -5.17 -5.85 -5.01
CA ALA A 59 -5.63 -5.50 -6.35
C ALA A 59 -6.31 -4.14 -6.36
N GLY A 60 -6.37 -3.51 -7.53
CA GLY A 60 -7.06 -2.25 -7.70
C GLY A 60 -6.99 -1.71 -9.11
N ALA A 61 -7.39 -0.46 -9.22
CA ALA A 61 -7.38 0.29 -10.47
C ALA A 61 -6.44 1.51 -10.35
N PHE A 62 -6.03 2.03 -11.48
CA PHE A 62 -5.23 3.26 -11.53
C PHE A 62 -5.59 4.12 -12.74
N VAL A 63 -5.25 5.39 -12.60
CA VAL A 63 -5.28 6.38 -13.68
C VAL A 63 -3.88 6.98 -13.79
N ARG A 64 -3.36 7.05 -15.01
CA ARG A 64 -2.10 7.69 -15.34
C ARG A 64 -2.35 8.85 -16.28
N ILE A 65 -1.94 10.05 -15.87
CA ILE A 65 -2.11 11.32 -16.58
C ILE A 65 -0.73 11.85 -16.95
N PRO A 66 -0.30 11.79 -18.22
CA PRO A 66 0.94 12.44 -18.64
C PRO A 66 0.84 13.95 -18.44
N LEU A 67 1.79 14.54 -17.71
CA LEU A 67 1.89 15.97 -17.47
C LEU A 67 2.86 16.63 -18.47
N LYS A 68 3.98 15.96 -18.72
CA LYS A 68 5.04 16.39 -19.65
C LYS A 68 5.68 15.16 -20.29
N LYS A 69 6.61 15.38 -21.25
CA LYS A 69 7.28 14.32 -22.02
C LYS A 69 7.85 13.14 -21.18
N HIS A 70 8.29 13.44 -19.94
CA HIS A 70 8.92 12.45 -19.04
C HIS A 70 8.26 12.39 -17.68
N LEU A 71 7.15 13.09 -17.49
CA LEU A 71 6.50 13.24 -16.20
C LEU A 71 5.04 12.89 -16.31
N ALA A 72 4.56 12.02 -15.44
CA ALA A 72 3.15 11.66 -15.33
C ALA A 72 2.70 11.70 -13.87
N LEU A 73 1.44 12.02 -13.66
CA LEU A 73 0.73 11.79 -12.42
C LEU A 73 0.12 10.39 -12.49
N HIS A 74 0.39 9.56 -11.49
CA HIS A 74 -0.14 8.20 -11.39
C HIS A 74 -0.90 8.07 -10.08
N THR A 75 -2.21 7.86 -10.18
CA THR A 75 -3.08 7.70 -9.00
C THR A 75 -3.68 6.31 -9.00
N GLU A 76 -3.74 5.70 -7.82
CA GLU A 76 -4.22 4.33 -7.66
C GLU A 76 -5.37 4.29 -6.64
N LEU A 77 -6.23 3.28 -6.76
CA LEU A 77 -7.21 2.87 -5.76
C LEU A 77 -7.03 1.38 -5.53
N LEU A 78 -6.46 1.01 -4.39
CA LEU A 78 -6.04 -0.36 -4.11
C LEU A 78 -6.77 -0.92 -2.90
N TYR A 79 -7.29 -2.13 -3.03
CA TYR A 79 -7.69 -2.96 -1.90
C TYR A 79 -6.46 -3.72 -1.41
N LYS A 80 -6.06 -3.47 -0.16
CA LYS A 80 -4.86 -4.04 0.43
C LYS A 80 -5.15 -4.79 1.71
N ASN A 81 -4.61 -5.99 1.80
CA ASN A 81 -4.50 -6.74 3.03
C ASN A 81 -3.06 -6.69 3.54
N GLU A 82 -2.92 -6.27 4.79
CA GLU A 82 -1.64 -6.20 5.49
C GLU A 82 -1.79 -6.98 6.82
N GLY A 83 -0.69 -7.47 7.36
CA GLY A 83 -0.75 -8.20 8.62
C GLY A 83 0.58 -8.22 9.34
N ALA A 84 0.55 -8.46 10.64
CA ALA A 84 1.73 -8.68 11.47
C ALA A 84 1.50 -9.89 12.35
N GLY A 85 2.41 -10.85 12.28
CA GLY A 85 2.44 -12.00 13.18
C GLY A 85 3.39 -11.74 14.34
N TYR A 86 3.10 -12.34 15.47
CA TYR A 86 3.97 -12.36 16.64
C TYR A 86 4.01 -13.76 17.25
N HIS A 87 5.14 -14.08 17.86
CA HIS A 87 5.30 -15.28 18.65
C HIS A 87 5.66 -14.88 20.08
N TYR A 88 5.06 -15.53 21.04
CA TYR A 88 5.34 -15.36 22.45
C TYR A 88 5.91 -16.66 23.01
N SER A 89 7.10 -16.60 23.56
CA SER A 89 7.69 -17.68 24.33
C SER A 89 7.82 -17.24 25.79
N SER A 90 7.08 -17.86 26.67
CA SER A 90 7.27 -17.70 28.12
C SER A 90 8.25 -18.75 28.60
N LEU A 91 9.09 -18.39 29.56
CA LEU A 91 10.02 -19.31 30.25
C LEU A 91 9.31 -20.49 30.95
N GLN A 92 7.98 -20.49 31.05
CA GLN A 92 7.14 -21.52 31.66
C GLN A 92 6.25 -22.26 30.65
N SER A 93 6.74 -22.59 29.43
CA SER A 93 6.18 -23.60 28.53
C SER A 93 4.88 -23.32 27.79
N SER A 94 4.46 -22.11 27.60
CA SER A 94 3.30 -21.86 26.71
C SER A 94 3.75 -21.08 25.48
N TYR A 95 3.70 -21.74 24.32
CA TYR A 95 3.94 -21.12 23.03
C TYR A 95 2.62 -20.51 22.53
N TYR A 96 2.58 -19.19 22.41
CA TYR A 96 1.44 -18.49 21.83
C TYR A 96 1.88 -17.82 20.54
N SER A 97 1.15 -18.03 19.49
CA SER A 97 1.29 -17.25 18.27
C SER A 97 0.02 -16.45 18.00
N GLY A 98 0.18 -15.28 17.41
CA GLY A 98 -0.96 -14.47 17.03
C GLY A 98 -0.66 -13.68 15.79
N ARG A 99 -1.74 -13.27 15.10
CA ARG A 99 -1.67 -12.49 13.89
C ARG A 99 -2.68 -11.36 13.95
N PHE A 100 -2.23 -10.17 13.62
CA PHE A 100 -3.10 -9.05 13.27
C PHE A 100 -3.24 -8.98 11.75
N THR A 101 -4.46 -8.88 11.26
CA THR A 101 -4.75 -8.68 9.84
C THR A 101 -5.56 -7.40 9.70
N TYR A 102 -5.15 -6.51 8.83
CA TYR A 102 -5.84 -5.26 8.54
C TYR A 102 -6.05 -5.10 7.04
N THR A 103 -7.25 -4.68 6.69
CA THR A 103 -7.64 -4.40 5.32
C THR A 103 -7.80 -2.91 5.12
N TYR A 104 -7.21 -2.37 4.08
CA TYR A 104 -7.24 -0.95 3.73
C TYR A 104 -7.75 -0.73 2.30
N ILE A 105 -8.41 0.41 2.11
CA ILE A 105 -8.42 1.09 0.83
C ILE A 105 -7.24 2.05 0.84
N ASP A 106 -6.29 1.84 -0.06
CA ASP A 106 -5.09 2.67 -0.24
C ASP A 106 -5.23 3.51 -1.51
N MET A 107 -4.97 4.82 -1.42
CA MET A 107 -5.15 5.78 -2.51
C MET A 107 -3.83 6.51 -2.83
N PRO A 108 -2.84 5.86 -3.43
CA PRO A 108 -1.57 6.46 -3.80
C PRO A 108 -1.74 7.57 -4.84
N VAL A 109 -1.05 8.69 -4.60
CA VAL A 109 -0.83 9.77 -5.56
C VAL A 109 0.67 9.88 -5.79
N LEU A 110 1.11 9.50 -6.98
CA LEU A 110 2.52 9.32 -7.32
C LEU A 110 2.91 10.23 -8.48
N LEU A 111 4.08 10.83 -8.36
CA LEU A 111 4.77 11.46 -9.47
C LEU A 111 5.66 10.42 -10.13
N GLN A 112 5.48 10.20 -11.43
CA GLN A 112 6.21 9.19 -12.21
C GLN A 112 7.11 9.86 -13.24
N LEU A 113 8.40 9.56 -13.17
CA LEU A 113 9.40 9.92 -14.17
C LEU A 113 9.63 8.75 -15.13
N GLU A 114 9.61 8.99 -16.45
CA GLU A 114 9.63 7.95 -17.46
C GLU A 114 10.70 8.17 -18.53
N GLY A 115 11.24 7.07 -19.04
CA GLY A 115 12.08 7.07 -20.25
C GLY A 115 11.28 7.35 -21.53
N LYS A 116 11.97 7.42 -22.68
CA LYS A 116 11.36 7.81 -23.98
C LYS A 116 11.01 6.61 -24.88
N ARG A 117 11.55 5.42 -24.61
CA ARG A 117 11.46 4.27 -25.51
C ARG A 117 10.13 3.53 -25.42
N LEU A 118 9.84 2.69 -26.39
CA LEU A 118 8.70 1.76 -26.39
C LEU A 118 8.70 0.87 -25.13
N PHE A 119 9.87 0.30 -24.82
CA PHE A 119 10.19 -0.32 -23.54
C PHE A 119 11.00 0.67 -22.72
N ARG A 120 10.47 1.13 -21.60
CA ARG A 120 11.06 2.20 -20.80
C ARG A 120 11.03 1.91 -19.31
N GLY A 121 12.11 2.30 -18.64
CA GLY A 121 12.13 2.38 -17.19
C GLY A 121 11.34 3.58 -16.68
N PHE A 122 10.83 3.46 -15.47
CA PHE A 122 10.22 4.56 -14.74
C PHE A 122 10.60 4.53 -13.26
N PHE A 123 10.50 5.70 -12.64
CA PHE A 123 10.67 5.91 -11.20
C PHE A 123 9.44 6.61 -10.66
N GLN A 124 9.01 6.26 -9.44
CA GLN A 124 7.82 6.81 -8.80
C GLN A 124 8.13 7.26 -7.37
N ILE A 125 7.57 8.39 -6.98
CA ILE A 125 7.58 8.86 -5.60
C ILE A 125 6.23 9.51 -5.28
N GLY A 126 5.76 9.35 -4.05
CA GLY A 126 4.50 9.98 -3.63
C GLY A 126 4.02 9.55 -2.26
N PHE A 127 2.74 9.78 -2.03
CA PHE A 127 2.08 9.54 -0.75
C PHE A 127 0.72 8.89 -0.97
N SER A 128 0.20 8.24 0.08
CA SER A 128 -1.18 7.77 0.10
C SER A 128 -1.83 7.89 1.47
N PRO A 129 -3.09 8.30 1.54
CA PRO A 129 -3.96 7.97 2.65
C PRO A 129 -4.44 6.52 2.50
N LYS A 130 -4.34 5.76 3.58
CA LYS A 130 -4.89 4.40 3.71
C LYS A 130 -6.08 4.46 4.65
N PHE A 131 -7.25 4.02 4.21
CA PHE A 131 -8.48 3.98 5.00
C PHE A 131 -8.73 2.57 5.47
N LEU A 132 -8.77 2.39 6.79
CA LEU A 132 -8.98 1.08 7.42
C LEU A 132 -10.43 0.63 7.21
N LEU A 133 -10.59 -0.58 6.64
CA LEU A 133 -11.89 -1.24 6.50
C LEU A 133 -12.15 -2.22 7.64
N THR A 134 -11.17 -3.10 7.90
CA THR A 134 -11.27 -4.11 8.95
C THR A 134 -9.93 -4.29 9.65
N ALA A 135 -9.97 -4.69 10.92
CA ALA A 135 -8.80 -5.13 11.66
C ALA A 135 -9.21 -6.29 12.55
N THR A 136 -8.56 -7.43 12.40
CA THR A 136 -8.81 -8.64 13.17
C THR A 136 -7.53 -9.13 13.85
N HIS A 137 -7.69 -9.75 14.99
CA HIS A 137 -6.64 -10.42 15.73
C HIS A 137 -7.01 -11.90 15.85
N SER A 138 -6.16 -12.78 15.34
CA SER A 138 -6.26 -14.22 15.52
C SER A 138 -5.17 -14.66 16.49
N ALA A 139 -5.54 -15.38 17.53
CA ALA A 139 -4.62 -16.00 18.47
C ALA A 139 -4.71 -17.51 18.32
N ASP A 140 -3.56 -18.12 17.96
CA ASP A 140 -3.41 -19.56 17.90
C ASP A 140 -2.94 -20.07 19.26
N ASN A 141 -3.84 -20.65 20.02
CA ASN A 141 -3.53 -21.42 21.21
C ASN A 141 -3.69 -22.91 20.88
N LEU A 142 -2.89 -23.78 21.53
CA LEU A 142 -2.96 -25.24 21.38
C LEU A 142 -4.39 -25.84 21.49
N PHE A 143 -5.36 -25.08 22.01
CA PHE A 143 -6.72 -25.57 22.28
C PHE A 143 -7.84 -24.73 21.64
N PHE A 144 -7.58 -23.48 21.20
CA PHE A 144 -8.63 -22.60 20.66
C PHE A 144 -8.06 -21.62 19.63
N ASP A 145 -8.58 -21.69 18.43
CA ASP A 145 -8.42 -20.63 17.42
C ASP A 145 -9.52 -19.58 17.65
N ARG A 146 -9.12 -18.39 18.11
CA ARG A 146 -10.05 -17.30 18.37
C ARG A 146 -9.71 -16.06 17.56
N THR A 147 -10.59 -15.72 16.64
CA THR A 147 -10.51 -14.45 15.92
C THR A 147 -11.39 -13.40 16.60
N THR A 148 -10.80 -12.24 16.87
CA THR A 148 -11.47 -11.12 17.56
C THR A 148 -11.37 -9.87 16.68
N ASP A 149 -12.46 -9.10 16.59
CA ASP A 149 -12.47 -7.79 15.96
C ASP A 149 -11.74 -6.78 16.85
N VAL A 150 -10.74 -6.13 16.29
CA VAL A 150 -9.94 -5.09 16.96
C VAL A 150 -10.00 -3.75 16.21
N TYR A 151 -10.93 -3.60 15.28
CA TYR A 151 -11.08 -2.43 14.44
C TYR A 151 -11.10 -1.11 15.21
N SER A 152 -11.79 -1.08 16.37
CA SER A 152 -11.87 0.12 17.23
C SER A 152 -10.53 0.58 17.81
N LYS A 153 -9.54 -0.32 17.88
CA LYS A 153 -8.21 -0.07 18.44
C LYS A 153 -7.22 0.51 17.44
N PHE A 154 -7.54 0.43 16.14
CA PHE A 154 -6.67 0.87 15.06
C PHE A 154 -7.06 2.26 14.54
N ASN A 155 -6.05 3.00 14.04
CA ASN A 155 -6.26 4.28 13.40
C ASN A 155 -7.00 4.07 12.08
N LYS A 156 -8.07 4.85 11.89
CA LYS A 156 -8.93 4.74 10.70
C LYS A 156 -8.26 5.23 9.43
N VAL A 157 -7.33 6.17 9.59
CA VAL A 157 -6.56 6.74 8.48
C VAL A 157 -5.08 6.65 8.82
N VAL A 158 -4.30 6.08 7.91
CA VAL A 158 -2.85 5.96 8.01
C VAL A 158 -2.24 6.61 6.77
N LEU A 159 -1.23 7.44 6.94
CA LEU A 159 -0.48 8.01 5.83
C LEU A 159 0.72 7.13 5.52
N ALA A 160 0.96 6.85 4.23
CA ALA A 160 2.14 6.16 3.76
C ALA A 160 2.90 7.02 2.72
N ALA A 161 4.22 6.87 2.69
CA ALA A 161 5.05 7.35 1.59
C ALA A 161 5.32 6.20 0.63
N HIS A 162 5.64 6.53 -0.62
CA HIS A 162 5.95 5.54 -1.65
C HIS A 162 7.20 5.96 -2.40
N ILE A 163 8.08 5.02 -2.63
CA ILE A 163 9.21 5.15 -3.54
C ILE A 163 9.37 3.83 -4.29
N GLY A 164 9.52 3.89 -5.60
CA GLY A 164 9.64 2.69 -6.40
C GLY A 164 10.06 2.96 -7.82
N GLY A 165 10.12 1.90 -8.60
CA GLY A 165 10.45 1.97 -10.01
C GLY A 165 10.15 0.68 -10.71
N GLY A 166 10.16 0.73 -12.01
CA GLY A 166 9.80 -0.43 -12.80
C GLY A 166 10.05 -0.23 -14.28
N VAL A 167 9.41 -1.09 -15.04
CA VAL A 167 9.46 -1.07 -16.49
C VAL A 167 8.07 -0.99 -17.06
N MET A 168 7.92 -0.31 -18.18
CA MET A 168 6.67 -0.19 -18.92
C MET A 168 6.92 -0.52 -20.38
N TRP A 169 6.10 -1.39 -20.93
CA TRP A 169 6.06 -1.71 -22.33
C TRP A 169 4.77 -1.17 -22.95
N ASN A 170 4.89 -0.21 -23.86
CA ASN A 170 3.75 0.41 -24.54
C ASN A 170 3.49 -0.27 -25.87
N LEU A 171 2.37 -0.96 -25.96
CA LEU A 171 1.85 -1.61 -27.17
C LEU A 171 0.67 -0.77 -27.66
N ASP A 172 0.88 0.09 -28.64
CA ASP A 172 -0.18 0.98 -29.18
C ASP A 172 -1.16 1.52 -28.11
N ARG A 173 -2.35 0.92 -27.97
CA ARG A 173 -3.35 1.31 -26.97
C ARG A 173 -3.19 0.64 -25.61
N VAL A 174 -2.43 -0.44 -25.55
CA VAL A 174 -2.22 -1.20 -24.31
C VAL A 174 -0.83 -0.91 -23.76
N GLY A 175 -0.72 -0.75 -22.45
CA GLY A 175 0.54 -0.68 -21.73
C GLY A 175 0.64 -1.79 -20.70
N LEU A 176 1.76 -2.50 -20.68
CA LEU A 176 2.08 -3.46 -19.62
C LEU A 176 3.11 -2.83 -18.70
N MET A 177 2.91 -2.92 -17.39
CA MET A 177 3.83 -2.36 -16.40
C MET A 177 4.16 -3.41 -15.35
N GLY A 178 5.44 -3.42 -14.94
CA GLY A 178 5.91 -4.15 -13.77
C GLY A 178 6.70 -3.22 -12.87
N ASP A 179 6.42 -3.20 -11.57
CA ASP A 179 7.12 -2.32 -10.63
C ASP A 179 7.45 -3.00 -9.30
N VAL A 180 8.44 -2.44 -8.65
CA VAL A 180 8.85 -2.72 -7.27
C VAL A 180 8.68 -1.43 -6.49
N ARG A 181 8.08 -1.52 -5.29
CA ARG A 181 7.77 -0.35 -4.48
C ARG A 181 8.01 -0.60 -2.99
N ILE A 182 8.59 0.38 -2.33
CA ILE A 182 8.74 0.46 -0.88
C ILE A 182 7.73 1.47 -0.38
N SER A 183 6.96 1.09 0.63
CA SER A 183 5.83 1.90 1.13
C SER A 183 5.82 1.93 2.66
N PRO A 184 6.68 2.77 3.29
CA PRO A 184 6.64 2.97 4.74
C PRO A 184 5.40 3.76 5.15
N ASN A 185 4.76 3.35 6.25
CA ASN A 185 3.76 4.18 6.90
C ASN A 185 4.44 5.34 7.63
N LEU A 186 3.97 6.54 7.41
CA LEU A 186 4.45 7.77 8.08
C LEU A 186 3.79 7.95 9.44
N THR A 187 2.56 7.49 9.58
CA THR A 187 1.80 7.56 10.83
C THR A 187 1.65 6.17 11.45
N PRO A 188 1.52 6.08 12.79
CA PRO A 188 1.27 4.82 13.46
C PRO A 188 -0.03 4.15 12.98
N ILE A 189 -0.06 2.82 12.97
CA ILE A 189 -1.24 2.04 12.57
C ILE A 189 -2.26 1.91 13.71
N ALA A 190 -1.80 1.98 14.96
CA ALA A 190 -2.64 1.90 16.14
C ALA A 190 -1.95 2.56 17.33
N GLY A 191 -2.69 2.73 18.43
CA GLY A 191 -2.15 3.04 19.74
C GLY A 191 -1.71 1.77 20.47
N ARG A 192 -2.24 1.56 21.67
CA ARG A 192 -2.02 0.33 22.45
C ARG A 192 -3.16 -0.66 22.21
N VAL A 193 -2.80 -1.87 21.80
CA VAL A 193 -3.77 -2.95 21.58
C VAL A 193 -3.34 -4.13 22.46
N TYR A 194 -4.18 -4.50 23.42
CA TYR A 194 -3.82 -5.41 24.51
C TYR A 194 -2.55 -4.90 25.22
N ASP A 195 -1.55 -5.73 25.43
CA ASP A 195 -0.27 -5.35 26.04
C ASP A 195 0.79 -4.93 25.02
N ILE A 196 0.43 -4.87 23.75
CA ILE A 196 1.32 -4.50 22.66
C ILE A 196 1.16 -3.00 22.34
N ASN A 197 2.26 -2.26 22.39
CA ASN A 197 2.28 -0.85 22.07
C ASN A 197 2.58 -0.63 20.58
N PHE A 198 1.56 -0.20 19.83
CA PHE A 198 1.66 0.11 18.40
C PHE A 198 1.97 1.59 18.12
N SER A 199 2.11 2.43 19.14
CA SER A 199 2.30 3.89 18.95
C SER A 199 3.56 4.24 18.15
N LYS A 200 4.59 3.37 18.21
CA LYS A 200 5.82 3.47 17.42
C LYS A 200 5.81 2.54 16.20
N ALA A 201 4.81 1.67 16.07
CA ALA A 201 4.73 0.71 14.98
C ALA A 201 4.45 1.39 13.65
N ARG A 202 5.45 1.44 12.81
CA ARG A 202 5.34 1.88 11.42
C ARG A 202 5.51 0.64 10.56
N SER A 203 4.45 0.23 9.89
CA SER A 203 4.60 -0.87 8.95
C SER A 203 5.37 -0.41 7.71
N LEU A 204 6.29 -1.23 7.28
CA LEU A 204 6.99 -1.09 6.01
C LEU A 204 6.47 -2.16 5.07
N SER A 205 5.77 -1.77 4.03
CA SER A 205 5.35 -2.67 2.96
C SER A 205 6.34 -2.59 1.82
N ILE A 206 6.94 -3.72 1.46
CA ILE A 206 7.76 -3.85 0.26
C ILE A 206 6.98 -4.70 -0.73
N THR A 207 6.45 -4.06 -1.77
CA THR A 207 5.84 -4.75 -2.90
C THR A 207 6.95 -5.09 -3.87
N MET A 208 7.35 -6.35 -3.94
CA MET A 208 8.46 -6.78 -4.80
C MET A 208 8.05 -7.05 -6.24
N MET A 209 6.77 -7.32 -6.49
CA MET A 209 6.25 -7.47 -7.85
C MET A 209 4.83 -6.94 -7.92
N SER A 210 4.61 -5.98 -8.80
CA SER A 210 3.28 -5.63 -9.25
C SER A 210 3.21 -5.74 -10.76
N PHE A 211 2.08 -6.22 -11.24
CA PHE A 211 1.74 -6.26 -12.65
C PHE A 211 0.53 -5.39 -12.91
N SER A 212 0.60 -4.61 -13.98
CA SER A 212 -0.47 -3.70 -14.35
C SER A 212 -0.70 -3.73 -15.84
N ILE A 213 -1.97 -3.63 -16.22
CA ILE A 213 -2.39 -3.47 -17.61
C ILE A 213 -3.11 -2.13 -17.71
N ALA A 214 -2.64 -1.28 -18.60
CA ALA A 214 -3.20 0.03 -18.88
C ALA A 214 -3.83 0.08 -20.27
N TYR A 215 -4.92 0.83 -20.41
CA TYR A 215 -5.51 1.17 -21.69
C TYR A 215 -5.50 2.69 -21.89
N LYS A 216 -4.96 3.15 -23.02
CA LYS A 216 -4.90 4.56 -23.40
C LYS A 216 -6.24 4.97 -23.99
N LEU A 217 -6.88 5.98 -23.43
CA LEU A 217 -8.20 6.45 -23.84
C LEU A 217 -8.14 7.22 -25.18
N THR A 218 -6.99 7.86 -25.47
CA THR A 218 -6.78 8.60 -26.72
C THR A 218 -5.75 7.89 -27.60
N LYS A 219 -6.03 7.84 -28.90
CA LYS A 219 -5.07 7.36 -29.91
C LYS A 219 -4.11 8.50 -30.29
N ASN A 220 -2.83 8.17 -30.47
CA ASN A 220 -1.87 9.14 -31.07
C ASN A 220 -2.22 9.43 -32.51
#